data_e895ca2f043c60546aa5dbc892cc1174
#
_entry.id   e895ca2f043c60546aa5dbc892cc1174
#
_cell.length_a   1.000
_cell.length_b   1.000
_cell.length_c   1.000
_cell.angle_alpha   90.00
_cell.angle_beta   90.00
_cell.angle_gamma   90.00
#
_symmetry.space_group_name_H-M   'P 1'
#
loop_
_entity.id
_entity.type
_entity.pdbx_description
1 polymer ?
#
loop_
_entity_poly.entity_id
_entity_poly.type
_entity_poly.pdbx_seq_one_letter_code
_entity_poly.pdbx_strand_id
1 'polypeptide(L)'
;MANVSIWAGVAVAIQSALAASKTVTAVTKASPGAVSSTAHGYSDGDYVLITALGMSQINGRVFRVSGSATNSFNLEAEDTTLYDTFTSGGAQKITFGTTVSTLTTVNASGGDFDFIDTTTIHDLIKSQIPGQATSSTYTFDSIWDVADAGLVALKTASDNKAQRCVRFTFANAQKLVFNGYIGTTLSPTGSAGDKVTTPVTITAFGRPTVYST
;
A
#
# COMPACT_ATOMS: atom_id res chain seq x y z
N MET A 1 20.62 2.46 18.41
CA MET A 1 20.93 1.25 17.62
C MET A 1 19.92 1.18 16.48
N ALA A 2 20.33 0.81 15.26
CA ALA A 2 19.40 0.61 14.16
C ALA A 2 18.45 -0.57 14.49
N ASN A 3 17.16 -0.39 14.27
CA ASN A 3 16.17 -1.46 14.45
C ASN A 3 16.22 -2.36 13.19
N VAL A 4 17.02 -3.42 13.25
CA VAL A 4 17.24 -4.32 12.11
C VAL A 4 16.07 -5.26 11.97
N SER A 5 15.43 -5.27 10.81
CA SER A 5 14.41 -6.25 10.42
C SER A 5 15.03 -7.35 9.56
N ILE A 6 14.58 -8.57 9.76
CA ILE A 6 14.94 -9.72 8.93
C ILE A 6 13.68 -10.27 8.25
N TRP A 7 13.85 -10.93 7.12
CA TRP A 7 12.71 -11.52 6.39
C TRP A 7 12.14 -12.79 7.05
N ALA A 8 12.75 -13.33 8.09
CA ALA A 8 12.19 -14.44 8.84
C ALA A 8 11.03 -13.95 9.72
N GLY A 9 9.92 -14.70 9.70
CA GLY A 9 8.71 -14.37 10.50
C GLY A 9 7.89 -13.19 9.98
N VAL A 10 8.07 -12.77 8.73
CA VAL A 10 7.23 -11.76 8.11
C VAL A 10 5.88 -12.36 7.73
N ALA A 11 4.81 -11.77 8.20
CA ALA A 11 3.45 -12.11 7.79
C ALA A 11 2.96 -11.17 6.69
N VAL A 12 2.49 -11.76 5.59
CA VAL A 12 1.89 -11.02 4.48
C VAL A 12 0.40 -11.28 4.46
N ALA A 13 -0.38 -10.28 4.81
CA ALA A 13 -1.84 -10.36 4.83
C ALA A 13 -2.45 -9.56 3.69
N ILE A 14 -3.49 -10.15 3.09
CA ILE A 14 -4.24 -9.59 1.97
C ILE A 14 -5.63 -9.20 2.48
N GLN A 15 -6.17 -8.16 1.90
CA GLN A 15 -7.55 -7.75 2.09
C GLN A 15 -8.50 -8.91 1.80
N SER A 16 -9.27 -9.31 2.81
CA SER A 16 -10.37 -10.27 2.68
C SER A 16 -11.73 -9.58 2.49
N ALA A 17 -11.89 -8.38 3.07
CA ALA A 17 -13.11 -7.58 2.92
C ALA A 17 -12.81 -6.09 2.91
N LEU A 18 -13.66 -5.33 2.25
CA LEU A 18 -13.69 -3.88 2.24
C LEU A 18 -15.10 -3.45 2.68
N ALA A 19 -15.18 -2.68 3.75
CA ALA A 19 -16.46 -2.20 4.26
C ALA A 19 -17.09 -1.16 3.31
N ALA A 20 -18.37 -0.89 3.51
CA ALA A 20 -19.04 0.19 2.79
C ALA A 20 -18.33 1.53 3.01
N SER A 21 -18.25 2.34 1.96
CA SER A 21 -17.61 3.65 2.03
C SER A 21 -18.37 4.58 2.97
N LYS A 22 -17.62 5.25 3.83
CA LYS A 22 -18.09 6.38 4.65
C LYS A 22 -17.66 7.67 3.98
N THR A 23 -18.58 8.60 3.86
CA THR A 23 -18.30 9.91 3.26
C THR A 23 -17.29 10.67 4.09
N VAL A 24 -16.22 11.15 3.45
CA VAL A 24 -15.28 12.11 4.01
C VAL A 24 -15.66 13.49 3.52
N THR A 25 -15.86 14.41 4.47
CA THR A 25 -16.29 15.78 4.18
C THR A 25 -15.14 16.77 4.17
N ALA A 26 -14.07 16.50 4.90
CA ALA A 26 -12.86 17.33 4.92
C ALA A 26 -11.63 16.51 5.32
N VAL A 27 -10.47 16.95 4.83
CA VAL A 27 -9.15 16.54 5.32
C VAL A 27 -8.33 17.79 5.57
N THR A 28 -7.76 17.92 6.76
CA THR A 28 -6.95 19.08 7.14
C THR A 28 -5.56 19.02 6.52
N LYS A 29 -4.94 20.17 6.33
CA LYS A 29 -3.51 20.30 6.01
C LYS A 29 -2.74 20.41 7.33
N ALA A 30 -2.41 19.28 7.93
CA ALA A 30 -1.79 19.19 9.25
C ALA A 30 -0.92 17.94 9.37
N SER A 31 -0.15 17.84 10.44
CA SER A 31 0.65 16.66 10.79
C SER A 31 0.27 16.17 12.21
N PRO A 32 -0.44 15.03 12.32
CA PRO A 32 -1.04 14.21 11.27
C PRO A 32 -2.27 14.89 10.64
N GLY A 33 -2.59 14.51 9.39
CA GLY A 33 -3.80 14.96 8.72
C GLY A 33 -5.06 14.43 9.39
N ALA A 34 -5.99 15.31 9.77
CA ALA A 34 -7.26 14.93 10.37
C ALA A 34 -8.37 14.83 9.31
N VAL A 35 -9.14 13.75 9.35
CA VAL A 35 -10.24 13.43 8.44
C VAL A 35 -11.56 13.61 9.15
N SER A 36 -12.49 14.35 8.56
CA SER A 36 -13.86 14.51 9.03
C SER A 36 -14.79 13.54 8.30
N SER A 37 -15.45 12.67 9.06
CA SER A 37 -16.41 11.68 8.54
C SER A 37 -17.43 11.34 9.62
N THR A 38 -18.68 11.70 9.40
CA THR A 38 -19.74 11.54 10.41
C THR A 38 -20.05 10.07 10.68
N ALA A 39 -20.09 9.70 11.96
CA ALA A 39 -20.44 8.35 12.42
C ALA A 39 -19.72 7.24 11.67
N HIS A 40 -18.40 7.40 11.45
CA HIS A 40 -17.60 6.48 10.66
C HIS A 40 -17.43 5.10 11.30
N GLY A 41 -17.41 5.02 12.64
CA GLY A 41 -17.33 3.75 13.37
C GLY A 41 -15.95 3.06 13.31
N TYR A 42 -14.90 3.79 12.99
CA TYR A 42 -13.52 3.27 13.03
C TYR A 42 -12.95 3.42 14.44
N SER A 43 -11.99 2.57 14.77
CA SER A 43 -11.22 2.59 16.01
C SER A 43 -9.73 2.78 15.71
N ASP A 44 -8.99 3.26 16.70
CA ASP A 44 -7.53 3.36 16.59
C ASP A 44 -6.91 1.99 16.24
N GLY A 45 -5.98 2.01 15.29
CA GLY A 45 -5.37 0.80 14.75
C GLY A 45 -6.12 0.16 13.58
N ASP A 46 -7.33 0.57 13.24
CA ASP A 46 -8.01 0.15 12.02
C ASP A 46 -7.27 0.65 10.78
N TYR A 47 -7.37 -0.09 9.69
CA TYR A 47 -6.85 0.32 8.40
C TYR A 47 -7.98 0.77 7.50
N VAL A 48 -7.78 1.90 6.82
CA VAL A 48 -8.75 2.48 5.90
C VAL A 48 -8.12 2.76 4.54
N LEU A 49 -8.86 2.46 3.49
CA LEU A 49 -8.56 2.90 2.12
C LEU A 49 -9.26 4.23 1.91
N ILE A 50 -8.48 5.25 1.58
CA ILE A 50 -9.00 6.59 1.30
C ILE A 50 -9.17 6.78 -0.20
N THR A 51 -10.32 7.28 -0.62
CA THR A 51 -10.54 7.85 -1.94
C THR A 51 -10.72 9.35 -1.82
N ALA A 52 -10.03 10.14 -2.62
CA ALA A 52 -10.03 11.58 -2.50
C ALA A 52 -9.98 12.26 -3.87
N LEU A 53 -10.78 13.31 -4.03
CA LEU A 53 -10.67 14.29 -5.10
C LEU A 53 -10.07 15.59 -4.52
N GLY A 54 -9.27 16.26 -5.32
CA GLY A 54 -8.52 17.45 -4.91
C GLY A 54 -7.20 17.12 -4.24
N MET A 55 -7.19 16.40 -3.14
CA MET A 55 -5.98 15.93 -2.44
C MET A 55 -5.50 14.60 -3.02
N SER A 56 -4.87 14.65 -4.19
CA SER A 56 -4.44 13.45 -4.95
C SER A 56 -3.42 12.59 -4.20
N GLN A 57 -2.64 13.17 -3.30
CA GLN A 57 -1.55 12.53 -2.56
C GLN A 57 -2.03 11.44 -1.58
N ILE A 58 -3.30 11.47 -1.16
CA ILE A 58 -3.90 10.44 -0.31
C ILE A 58 -4.85 9.51 -1.07
N ASN A 59 -5.14 9.79 -2.34
CA ASN A 59 -6.10 9.02 -3.11
C ASN A 59 -5.60 7.59 -3.37
N GLY A 60 -6.45 6.61 -3.08
CA GLY A 60 -6.15 5.18 -3.27
C GLY A 60 -5.11 4.61 -2.31
N ARG A 61 -4.69 5.36 -1.28
CA ARG A 61 -3.73 4.92 -0.29
C ARG A 61 -4.40 4.33 0.95
N VAL A 62 -3.65 3.47 1.62
CA VAL A 62 -4.06 2.81 2.86
C VAL A 62 -3.42 3.53 4.05
N PHE A 63 -4.23 3.87 5.03
CA PHE A 63 -3.77 4.50 6.27
C PHE A 63 -4.26 3.75 7.50
N ARG A 64 -3.48 3.81 8.58
CA ARG A 64 -3.90 3.39 9.90
C ARG A 64 -4.59 4.57 10.60
N VAL A 65 -5.71 4.28 11.26
CA VAL A 65 -6.50 5.24 12.02
C VAL A 65 -5.84 5.49 13.38
N SER A 66 -5.76 6.74 13.79
CA SER A 66 -5.37 7.16 15.13
C SER A 66 -6.21 8.33 15.60
N GLY A 67 -6.32 8.53 16.93
CA GLY A 67 -7.09 9.62 17.51
C GLY A 67 -8.55 9.60 17.07
N SER A 68 -9.16 8.42 17.00
CA SER A 68 -10.53 8.24 16.54
C SER A 68 -11.53 8.86 17.51
N ALA A 69 -12.43 9.68 16.98
CA ALA A 69 -13.60 10.27 17.64
C ALA A 69 -14.85 9.96 16.82
N THR A 70 -16.03 10.30 17.32
CA THR A 70 -17.32 9.96 16.67
C THR A 70 -17.39 10.41 15.20
N ASN A 71 -16.85 11.58 14.88
CA ASN A 71 -16.98 12.22 13.57
C ASN A 71 -15.63 12.59 12.93
N SER A 72 -14.53 12.15 13.50
CA SER A 72 -13.19 12.44 12.96
C SER A 72 -12.17 11.37 13.35
N PHE A 73 -11.12 11.23 12.57
CA PHE A 73 -9.95 10.42 12.86
C PHE A 73 -8.72 11.01 12.17
N ASN A 74 -7.54 10.62 12.61
CA ASN A 74 -6.28 11.06 12.00
C ASN A 74 -5.72 9.95 11.11
N LEU A 75 -5.07 10.37 10.00
CA LEU A 75 -4.20 9.52 9.19
C LEU A 75 -2.87 9.40 9.93
N GLU A 76 -2.66 8.29 10.61
CA GLU A 76 -1.49 8.11 11.49
C GLU A 76 -0.18 8.34 10.73
N ALA A 77 0.69 9.16 11.31
CA ALA A 77 2.01 9.51 10.79
C ALA A 77 2.04 10.15 9.39
N GLU A 78 0.88 10.58 8.85
CA GLU A 78 0.83 11.24 7.55
C GLU A 78 0.81 12.75 7.71
N ASP A 79 1.82 13.41 7.16
CA ASP A 79 1.89 14.88 7.10
C ASP A 79 1.24 15.37 5.79
N THR A 80 0.09 16.03 5.94
CA THR A 80 -0.69 16.58 4.82
C THR A 80 -0.53 18.09 4.67
N THR A 81 0.41 18.72 5.36
CA THR A 81 0.59 20.18 5.41
C THR A 81 0.78 20.79 4.02
N LEU A 82 1.56 20.11 3.17
CA LEU A 82 1.90 20.59 1.82
C LEU A 82 1.05 19.93 0.72
N TYR A 83 -0.01 19.19 1.10
CA TYR A 83 -0.87 18.52 0.11
C TYR A 83 -1.87 19.47 -0.51
N ASP A 84 -2.43 19.05 -1.64
CA ASP A 84 -3.51 19.79 -2.32
C ASP A 84 -4.74 19.92 -1.42
N THR A 85 -5.68 20.77 -1.82
CA THR A 85 -6.90 20.96 -1.05
C THR A 85 -7.88 19.82 -1.32
N PHE A 86 -8.35 19.16 -0.25
CA PHE A 86 -9.38 18.12 -0.35
C PHE A 86 -10.71 18.71 -0.82
N THR A 87 -11.38 18.03 -1.74
CA THR A 87 -12.70 18.45 -2.27
C THR A 87 -13.80 17.50 -1.82
N SER A 88 -13.65 16.21 -2.05
CA SER A 88 -14.61 15.19 -1.66
C SER A 88 -13.96 13.82 -1.66
N GLY A 89 -14.56 12.84 -0.98
CA GLY A 89 -14.03 11.49 -0.98
C GLY A 89 -14.75 10.56 -0.02
N GLY A 90 -14.10 9.42 0.24
CA GLY A 90 -14.61 8.40 1.12
C GLY A 90 -13.50 7.63 1.82
N ALA A 91 -13.88 6.95 2.88
CA ALA A 91 -13.01 6.04 3.62
C ALA A 91 -13.70 4.68 3.74
N GLN A 92 -12.94 3.61 3.56
CA GLN A 92 -13.44 2.24 3.66
C GLN A 92 -12.53 1.43 4.59
N LYS A 93 -13.11 0.83 5.64
CA LYS A 93 -12.35 -0.05 6.54
C LYS A 93 -11.94 -1.32 5.81
N ILE A 94 -10.66 -1.68 5.95
CA ILE A 94 -10.05 -2.87 5.37
C ILE A 94 -9.98 -3.96 6.43
N THR A 95 -10.44 -5.17 6.08
CA THR A 95 -10.19 -6.36 6.89
C THR A 95 -9.09 -7.19 6.23
N PHE A 96 -7.99 -7.42 6.96
CA PHE A 96 -6.90 -8.30 6.54
C PHE A 96 -7.14 -9.68 7.15
N GLY A 97 -7.84 -10.54 6.44
CA GLY A 97 -8.25 -11.87 6.93
C GLY A 97 -7.56 -13.05 6.24
N THR A 98 -6.81 -12.79 5.17
CA THR A 98 -6.14 -13.85 4.41
C THR A 98 -4.63 -13.63 4.45
N THR A 99 -3.89 -14.65 4.85
CA THR A 99 -2.41 -14.63 4.91
C THR A 99 -1.84 -15.49 3.82
N VAL A 100 -0.79 -15.01 3.15
CA VAL A 100 0.03 -15.83 2.25
C VAL A 100 1.14 -16.48 3.10
N SER A 101 1.10 -17.79 3.21
CA SER A 101 2.02 -18.54 4.08
C SER A 101 3.21 -19.15 3.34
N THR A 102 3.20 -19.13 2.02
CA THR A 102 4.09 -19.87 1.13
C THR A 102 5.21 -19.02 0.50
N LEU A 103 5.34 -17.75 0.89
CA LEU A 103 6.33 -16.80 0.35
C LEU A 103 7.77 -17.23 0.69
N THR A 104 8.65 -17.12 -0.31
CA THR A 104 10.08 -17.45 -0.16
C THR A 104 10.99 -16.25 -0.38
N THR A 105 10.64 -15.37 -1.30
CA THR A 105 11.39 -14.15 -1.60
C THR A 105 10.46 -12.97 -1.81
N VAL A 106 10.93 -11.77 -1.52
CA VAL A 106 10.23 -10.51 -1.80
C VAL A 106 11.26 -9.53 -2.33
N ASN A 107 10.99 -8.99 -3.51
CA ASN A 107 11.79 -7.93 -4.12
C ASN A 107 10.89 -6.71 -4.35
N ALA A 108 11.43 -5.52 -4.09
CA ALA A 108 10.77 -4.26 -4.38
C ALA A 108 11.58 -3.45 -5.39
N SER A 109 10.90 -2.80 -6.32
CA SER A 109 11.50 -1.92 -7.32
C SER A 109 10.58 -0.74 -7.61
N GLY A 110 11.12 0.33 -8.23
CA GLY A 110 10.36 1.54 -8.54
C GLY A 110 10.21 2.48 -7.33
N GLY A 111 9.37 3.49 -7.49
CA GLY A 111 9.19 4.56 -6.50
C GLY A 111 10.14 5.74 -6.71
N ASP A 112 11.07 5.64 -7.64
CA ASP A 112 11.99 6.71 -7.99
C ASP A 112 11.30 7.77 -8.87
N PHE A 113 11.79 9.00 -8.82
CA PHE A 113 11.33 10.06 -9.70
C PHE A 113 12.08 10.03 -11.03
N ASP A 114 11.35 10.25 -12.11
CA ASP A 114 11.94 10.64 -13.39
C ASP A 114 12.41 12.09 -13.29
N PHE A 115 13.62 12.38 -13.81
CA PHE A 115 14.15 13.73 -13.82
C PHE A 115 13.97 14.36 -15.19
N ILE A 116 13.36 15.56 -15.20
CA ILE A 116 13.17 16.35 -16.40
C ILE A 116 14.34 17.33 -16.50
N ASP A 117 15.09 17.26 -17.62
CA ASP A 117 16.20 18.18 -17.89
C ASP A 117 15.64 19.57 -18.24
N THR A 118 16.06 20.58 -17.49
CA THR A 118 15.70 21.99 -17.69
C THR A 118 16.91 22.83 -18.07
N THR A 119 18.02 22.20 -18.44
CA THR A 119 19.28 22.87 -18.80
C THR A 119 19.08 23.73 -20.04
N THR A 120 19.50 25.00 -19.98
CA THR A 120 19.52 25.91 -21.13
C THR A 120 20.94 26.04 -21.66
N ILE A 121 21.10 26.62 -22.88
CA ILE A 121 22.40 26.90 -23.49
C ILE A 121 23.25 27.90 -22.70
N HIS A 122 22.67 28.59 -21.73
CA HIS A 122 23.36 29.55 -20.85
C HIS A 122 23.86 28.93 -19.56
N ASP A 123 23.46 27.71 -19.25
CA ASP A 123 23.82 27.03 -18.02
C ASP A 123 25.16 26.30 -18.16
N LEU A 124 26.08 26.52 -17.22
CA LEU A 124 27.36 25.83 -17.15
C LEU A 124 27.24 24.45 -16.45
N ILE A 125 26.13 24.20 -15.74
CA ILE A 125 25.86 22.98 -14.98
C ILE A 125 24.45 22.50 -15.36
N LYS A 126 24.29 21.19 -15.54
CA LYS A 126 22.97 20.59 -15.78
C LYS A 126 22.00 20.89 -14.64
N SER A 127 20.81 21.36 -15.01
CA SER A 127 19.68 21.56 -14.10
C SER A 127 18.59 20.56 -14.40
N GLN A 128 18.08 19.92 -13.36
CA GLN A 128 16.98 18.94 -13.48
C GLN A 128 15.95 19.16 -12.39
N ILE A 129 14.70 18.96 -12.71
CA ILE A 129 13.59 18.98 -11.74
C ILE A 129 12.97 17.58 -11.64
N PRO A 130 12.51 17.15 -10.44
CA PRO A 130 11.82 15.88 -10.31
C PRO A 130 10.49 15.92 -11.05
N GLY A 131 10.24 14.92 -11.88
CA GLY A 131 8.99 14.67 -12.59
C GLY A 131 8.05 13.73 -11.80
N GLN A 132 7.40 12.83 -12.50
CA GLN A 132 6.50 11.85 -11.88
C GLN A 132 7.29 10.70 -11.25
N ALA A 133 6.82 10.21 -10.09
CA ALA A 133 7.36 9.00 -9.50
C ALA A 133 6.83 7.76 -10.24
N THR A 134 7.72 6.80 -10.49
CA THR A 134 7.33 5.48 -10.99
C THR A 134 6.56 4.72 -9.92
N SER A 135 5.64 3.83 -10.34
CA SER A 135 4.91 2.99 -9.39
C SER A 135 5.84 2.00 -8.71
N SER A 136 5.72 1.84 -7.40
CA SER A 136 6.44 0.78 -6.67
C SER A 136 5.87 -0.59 -7.05
N THR A 137 6.73 -1.53 -7.40
CA THR A 137 6.36 -2.90 -7.75
C THR A 137 7.00 -3.87 -6.77
N TYR A 138 6.19 -4.76 -6.23
CA TYR A 138 6.60 -5.84 -5.34
C TYR A 138 6.46 -7.17 -6.06
N THR A 139 7.56 -7.88 -6.22
CA THR A 139 7.58 -9.22 -6.82
C THR A 139 7.86 -10.24 -5.74
N PHE A 140 7.06 -11.28 -5.68
CA PHE A 140 7.19 -12.38 -4.73
C PHE A 140 7.41 -13.69 -5.48
N ASP A 141 8.26 -14.55 -4.93
CA ASP A 141 8.23 -15.97 -5.24
C ASP A 141 7.56 -16.72 -4.09
N SER A 142 6.63 -17.56 -4.43
CA SER A 142 5.89 -18.38 -3.47
C SER A 142 6.05 -19.85 -3.82
N ILE A 143 6.07 -20.74 -2.82
CA ILE A 143 5.92 -22.17 -3.09
C ILE A 143 4.56 -22.37 -3.74
N TRP A 144 4.54 -23.12 -4.83
CA TRP A 144 3.31 -23.39 -5.56
C TRP A 144 2.39 -24.32 -4.76
N ASP A 145 1.35 -23.77 -4.19
CA ASP A 145 0.31 -24.50 -3.46
C ASP A 145 -1.07 -23.94 -3.86
N VAL A 146 -1.81 -24.73 -4.60
CA VAL A 146 -3.15 -24.35 -5.08
C VAL A 146 -4.20 -24.32 -3.96
N ALA A 147 -3.89 -24.85 -2.79
CA ALA A 147 -4.77 -24.83 -1.62
C ALA A 147 -4.49 -23.64 -0.67
N ASP A 148 -3.38 -22.91 -0.86
CA ASP A 148 -3.09 -21.73 -0.06
C ASP A 148 -4.13 -20.63 -0.33
N ALA A 149 -4.90 -20.27 0.69
CA ALA A 149 -5.97 -19.28 0.58
C ALA A 149 -5.47 -17.90 0.12
N GLY A 150 -4.23 -17.55 0.48
CA GLY A 150 -3.59 -16.31 0.06
C GLY A 150 -3.31 -16.28 -1.44
N LEU A 151 -2.74 -17.36 -1.97
CA LEU A 151 -2.46 -17.49 -3.41
C LEU A 151 -3.76 -17.52 -4.23
N VAL A 152 -4.79 -18.23 -3.76
CA VAL A 152 -6.10 -18.26 -4.40
C VAL A 152 -6.74 -16.86 -4.42
N ALA A 153 -6.65 -16.11 -3.31
CA ALA A 153 -7.16 -14.74 -3.26
C ALA A 153 -6.40 -13.79 -4.20
N LEU A 154 -5.08 -13.93 -4.31
CA LEU A 154 -4.26 -13.16 -5.25
C LEU A 154 -4.63 -13.48 -6.71
N LYS A 155 -4.76 -14.76 -7.03
CA LYS A 155 -5.21 -15.17 -8.38
C LYS A 155 -6.58 -14.62 -8.72
N THR A 156 -7.53 -14.74 -7.82
CA THR A 156 -8.90 -14.22 -8.03
C THR A 156 -8.87 -12.70 -8.26
N ALA A 157 -8.03 -11.97 -7.53
CA ALA A 157 -7.86 -10.53 -7.73
C ALA A 157 -7.23 -10.21 -9.09
N SER A 158 -6.24 -11.01 -9.51
CA SER A 158 -5.60 -10.88 -10.82
C SER A 158 -6.59 -11.13 -11.97
N ASP A 159 -7.34 -12.21 -11.91
CA ASP A 159 -8.34 -12.58 -12.93
C ASP A 159 -9.42 -11.48 -13.08
N ASN A 160 -9.84 -10.89 -11.97
CA ASN A 160 -10.82 -9.82 -11.94
C ASN A 160 -10.24 -8.41 -12.16
N LYS A 161 -8.91 -8.29 -12.34
CA LYS A 161 -8.19 -7.00 -12.41
C LYS A 161 -8.53 -6.07 -11.23
N ALA A 162 -8.73 -6.65 -10.06
CA ALA A 162 -9.14 -5.94 -8.86
C ALA A 162 -7.92 -5.50 -8.04
N GLN A 163 -7.98 -4.28 -7.52
CA GLN A 163 -7.02 -3.84 -6.51
C GLN A 163 -7.24 -4.61 -5.21
N ARG A 164 -6.15 -4.84 -4.47
CA ARG A 164 -6.17 -5.39 -3.12
C ARG A 164 -5.20 -4.64 -2.24
N CYS A 165 -5.63 -4.39 -1.02
CA CYS A 165 -4.76 -3.88 0.01
C CYS A 165 -3.92 -5.02 0.58
N VAL A 166 -2.63 -4.78 0.73
CA VAL A 166 -1.64 -5.73 1.23
C VAL A 166 -0.94 -5.12 2.43
N ARG A 167 -0.71 -5.95 3.45
CA ARG A 167 0.03 -5.57 4.65
C ARG A 167 1.13 -6.57 4.94
N PHE A 168 2.35 -6.08 4.98
CA PHE A 168 3.50 -6.79 5.55
C PHE A 168 3.58 -6.46 7.04
N THR A 169 3.76 -7.46 7.86
CA THR A 169 4.06 -7.31 9.29
C THR A 169 5.37 -8.00 9.57
N PHE A 170 6.37 -7.23 9.96
CA PHE A 170 7.71 -7.72 10.29
C PHE A 170 7.78 -8.23 11.73
N ALA A 171 8.78 -9.07 12.04
CA ALA A 171 8.96 -9.64 13.37
C ALA A 171 9.14 -8.59 14.48
N ASN A 172 9.65 -7.41 14.15
CA ASN A 172 9.79 -6.26 15.04
C ASN A 172 8.52 -5.38 15.12
N ALA A 173 7.36 -5.90 14.68
CA ALA A 173 6.07 -5.23 14.63
C ALA A 173 5.95 -4.05 13.63
N GLN A 174 7.01 -3.71 12.90
CA GLN A 174 6.91 -2.75 11.81
C GLN A 174 5.94 -3.25 10.74
N LYS A 175 5.22 -2.32 10.12
CA LYS A 175 4.22 -2.65 9.11
C LYS A 175 4.42 -1.80 7.87
N LEU A 176 4.28 -2.43 6.71
CA LEU A 176 4.18 -1.78 5.41
C LEU A 176 2.81 -2.10 4.83
N VAL A 177 2.07 -1.07 4.43
CA VAL A 177 0.73 -1.23 3.85
C VAL A 177 0.62 -0.45 2.56
N PHE A 178 -0.03 -1.05 1.58
CA PHE A 178 -0.32 -0.40 0.30
C PHE A 178 -1.53 -1.05 -0.37
N ASN A 179 -2.10 -0.34 -1.33
CA ASN A 179 -3.10 -0.86 -2.25
C ASN A 179 -2.45 -1.07 -3.61
N GLY A 180 -2.83 -2.09 -4.37
CA GLY A 180 -2.23 -2.33 -5.67
C GLY A 180 -2.97 -3.32 -6.55
N TYR A 181 -2.57 -3.34 -7.83
CA TYR A 181 -3.03 -4.33 -8.80
C TYR A 181 -2.16 -5.57 -8.73
N ILE A 182 -2.80 -6.73 -8.78
CA ILE A 182 -2.15 -8.03 -8.68
C ILE A 182 -2.00 -8.64 -10.05
N GLY A 183 -0.80 -9.14 -10.34
CA GLY A 183 -0.47 -9.90 -11.54
C GLY A 183 0.05 -11.28 -11.16
N THR A 184 -0.76 -12.31 -11.30
CA THR A 184 -0.35 -13.70 -11.14
C THR A 184 -1.26 -14.63 -11.92
N THR A 185 -0.69 -15.69 -12.45
CA THR A 185 -1.43 -16.76 -13.13
C THR A 185 -1.41 -18.06 -12.34
N LEU A 186 -0.66 -18.11 -11.21
CA LEU A 186 -0.30 -19.31 -10.45
C LEU A 186 0.34 -20.41 -11.32
N SER A 187 1.00 -20.02 -12.41
CA SER A 187 1.74 -20.97 -13.23
C SER A 187 2.94 -21.50 -12.46
N PRO A 188 3.12 -22.85 -12.39
CA PRO A 188 4.26 -23.43 -11.71
C PRO A 188 5.55 -23.18 -12.50
N THR A 189 6.61 -22.85 -11.78
CA THR A 189 7.97 -22.70 -12.30
C THR A 189 8.94 -23.47 -11.43
N GLY A 190 10.02 -23.98 -12.02
CA GLY A 190 11.05 -24.71 -11.27
C GLY A 190 11.98 -25.51 -12.19
N SER A 191 13.00 -26.10 -11.60
CA SER A 191 13.96 -27.00 -12.25
C SER A 191 13.93 -28.38 -11.59
N ALA A 192 14.46 -29.40 -12.26
CA ALA A 192 14.53 -30.74 -11.70
C ALA A 192 15.37 -30.75 -10.40
N GLY A 193 14.79 -31.25 -9.31
CA GLY A 193 15.43 -31.28 -7.99
C GLY A 193 15.11 -30.07 -7.11
N ASP A 194 14.48 -29.02 -7.64
CA ASP A 194 14.08 -27.84 -6.88
C ASP A 194 12.59 -27.86 -6.50
N LYS A 195 12.22 -27.03 -5.52
CA LYS A 195 10.83 -26.79 -5.17
C LYS A 195 10.11 -26.08 -6.34
N VAL A 196 8.85 -26.43 -6.55
CA VAL A 196 8.00 -25.72 -7.51
C VAL A 196 7.57 -24.38 -6.89
N THR A 197 7.75 -23.31 -7.64
CA THR A 197 7.39 -21.95 -7.22
C THR A 197 6.43 -21.29 -8.19
N THR A 198 5.82 -20.18 -7.78
CA THR A 198 5.01 -19.33 -8.63
C THR A 198 5.33 -17.87 -8.36
N PRO A 199 5.55 -17.04 -9.39
CA PRO A 199 5.75 -15.62 -9.21
C PRO A 199 4.42 -14.88 -9.03
N VAL A 200 4.44 -13.87 -8.16
CA VAL A 200 3.35 -12.92 -7.98
C VAL A 200 3.93 -11.52 -8.05
N THR A 201 3.33 -10.66 -8.84
CA THR A 201 3.72 -9.25 -8.94
C THR A 201 2.57 -8.37 -8.46
N ILE A 202 2.87 -7.39 -7.61
CA ILE A 202 1.90 -6.38 -7.18
C ILE A 202 2.44 -5.00 -7.51
N THR A 203 1.72 -4.28 -8.35
CA THR A 203 2.05 -2.87 -8.65
C THR A 203 1.24 -1.98 -7.74
N ALA A 204 1.91 -1.25 -6.85
CA ALA A 204 1.26 -0.37 -5.89
C ALA A 204 0.55 0.80 -6.60
N PHE A 205 -0.64 1.12 -6.12
CA PHE A 205 -1.37 2.32 -6.48
C PHE A 205 -1.10 3.39 -5.40
N GLY A 206 -0.36 4.42 -5.77
CA GLY A 206 0.12 5.42 -4.84
C GLY A 206 1.33 4.95 -4.01
N ARG A 207 1.73 5.78 -3.05
CA ARG A 207 2.88 5.49 -2.19
C ARG A 207 2.51 4.52 -1.07
N PRO A 208 3.33 3.51 -0.79
CA PRO A 208 3.18 2.68 0.40
C PRO A 208 3.30 3.50 1.68
N THR A 209 2.60 3.07 2.73
CA THR A 209 2.66 3.69 4.06
C THR A 209 3.35 2.75 5.02
N VAL A 210 4.25 3.28 5.86
CA VAL A 210 5.07 2.51 6.80
C VAL A 210 4.75 2.94 8.22
N TYR A 211 4.64 1.96 9.13
CA TYR A 211 4.41 2.18 10.55
C TYR A 211 5.49 1.50 11.37
N SER A 212 5.99 2.18 12.39
CA SER A 212 7.08 1.68 13.25
C SER A 212 6.64 0.60 14.24
N THR A 213 5.36 0.55 14.59
CA THR A 213 4.76 -0.46 15.50
C THR A 213 3.30 -0.68 15.16
#